data_bba17ac91c3cf9907175333df7d255ba
#
_entry.id   bba17ac91c3cf9907175333df7d255ba
#
_cell.length_a   1.000
_cell.length_b   1.000
_cell.length_c   1.000
_cell.angle_alpha   90.00
_cell.angle_beta   90.00
_cell.angle_gamma   90.00
#
_symmetry.space_group_name_H-M   'P 1'
#
loop_
_entity.id
_entity.type
_entity.pdbx_description
1 polymer ?
#
loop_
_entity_poly.entity_id
_entity_poly.type
_entity_poly.pdbx_seq_one_letter_code
_entity_poly.pdbx_strand_id
1 'polypeptide(L)'
;MYMARSTWTQVRDYFKRHDLVIIGVGSTECHGRHNPLGTDTMAPDRILELLERRDGTYLVAPTLPYGATDDLVGYPGTVSLGVQGLYDVLSSITRQLVSYGARRFVFLNGHGGNVKSLSMVSMDLNDAGCLAAVVNWWKVAPQLNPAWGGGHGGAM
;
A
#
# COMPACT_ATOMS: atom_id res chain seq x y z
N MET A 1 -7.49 -8.01 10.87
CA MET A 1 -8.74 -7.20 11.01
C MET A 1 -8.74 -6.08 9.96
N TYR A 2 -9.80 -5.96 9.15
CA TYR A 2 -9.93 -4.84 8.20
C TYR A 2 -10.56 -3.62 8.85
N MET A 3 -9.87 -2.48 8.84
CA MET A 3 -10.33 -1.24 9.43
C MET A 3 -11.66 -0.77 8.84
N ALA A 4 -11.83 -0.82 7.51
CA ALA A 4 -13.06 -0.40 6.85
C ALA A 4 -14.29 -1.29 7.17
N ARG A 5 -14.08 -2.48 7.71
CA ARG A 5 -15.14 -3.43 8.13
C ARG A 5 -15.31 -3.47 9.66
N SER A 6 -14.61 -2.61 10.37
CA SER A 6 -14.61 -2.56 11.84
C SER A 6 -15.32 -1.30 12.35
N THR A 7 -15.90 -1.39 13.53
CA THR A 7 -16.41 -0.21 14.24
C THR A 7 -15.26 0.59 14.84
N TRP A 8 -15.49 1.87 15.10
CA TRP A 8 -14.47 2.70 15.76
C TRP A 8 -14.06 2.17 17.13
N THR A 9 -14.96 1.52 17.87
CA THR A 9 -14.69 0.90 19.17
C THR A 9 -13.75 -0.31 19.04
N GLN A 10 -13.92 -1.13 18.01
CA GLN A 10 -13.02 -2.25 17.72
C GLN A 10 -11.62 -1.76 17.34
N VAL A 11 -11.51 -0.69 16.56
CA VAL A 11 -10.21 -0.08 16.20
C VAL A 11 -9.55 0.54 17.44
N ARG A 12 -10.30 1.26 18.28
CA ARG A 12 -9.79 1.76 19.56
C ARG A 12 -9.25 0.64 20.44
N ASP A 13 -9.98 -0.48 20.56
CA ASP A 13 -9.59 -1.60 21.42
C ASP A 13 -8.41 -2.41 20.81
N TYR A 14 -8.25 -2.37 19.50
CA TYR A 14 -7.05 -2.85 18.82
C TYR A 14 -5.82 -2.07 19.30
N PHE A 15 -5.83 -0.75 19.22
CA PHE A 15 -4.69 0.11 19.59
C PHE A 15 -4.33 0.10 21.08
N LYS A 16 -5.18 -0.43 21.95
CA LYS A 16 -4.81 -0.68 23.37
C LYS A 16 -3.80 -1.82 23.53
N ARG A 17 -3.70 -2.73 22.54
CA ARG A 17 -2.91 -3.97 22.62
C ARG A 17 -1.92 -4.16 21.48
N HIS A 18 -2.13 -3.46 20.38
CA HIS A 18 -1.38 -3.59 19.14
C HIS A 18 -1.14 -2.21 18.53
N ASP A 19 -0.09 -2.09 17.74
CA ASP A 19 0.34 -0.82 17.14
C ASP A 19 0.76 -0.97 15.66
N LEU A 20 0.58 -2.17 15.06
CA LEU A 20 0.94 -2.45 13.67
C LEU A 20 -0.24 -2.16 12.73
N VAL A 21 0.00 -1.34 11.72
CA VAL A 21 -0.94 -1.09 10.62
C VAL A 21 -0.30 -1.48 9.30
N ILE A 22 -1.05 -2.20 8.46
CA ILE A 22 -0.65 -2.53 7.10
C ILE A 22 -1.51 -1.71 6.14
N ILE A 23 -0.88 -1.04 5.18
CA ILE A 23 -1.54 -0.19 4.18
C ILE A 23 -1.14 -0.69 2.79
N GLY A 24 -2.12 -1.13 2.00
CA GLY A 24 -1.91 -1.38 0.57
C GLY A 24 -1.79 -0.06 -0.19
N VAL A 25 -0.84 0.03 -1.12
CA VAL A 25 -0.66 1.22 -1.97
C VAL A 25 -0.51 0.76 -3.41
N GLY A 26 -1.57 0.91 -4.19
CA GLY A 26 -1.64 0.53 -5.58
C GLY A 26 -1.51 1.70 -6.55
N SER A 27 -2.01 1.48 -7.76
CA SER A 27 -2.29 2.53 -8.74
C SER A 27 -3.45 2.10 -9.64
N THR A 28 -4.01 3.06 -10.36
CA THR A 28 -4.97 2.85 -11.45
C THR A 28 -4.32 3.39 -12.72
N GLU A 29 -3.77 2.49 -13.53
CA GLU A 29 -2.93 2.85 -14.68
C GLU A 29 -3.01 1.84 -15.81
N CYS A 30 -2.55 2.24 -17.00
CA CYS A 30 -2.45 1.37 -18.16
C CYS A 30 -1.51 0.18 -17.89
N HIS A 31 -2.01 -1.04 -18.13
CA HIS A 31 -1.26 -2.30 -18.08
C HIS A 31 -1.38 -3.06 -19.40
N GLY A 32 -1.09 -2.35 -20.52
CA GLY A 32 -1.28 -2.88 -21.86
C GLY A 32 -2.77 -2.99 -22.22
N ARG A 33 -3.07 -3.81 -23.24
CA ARG A 33 -4.45 -3.94 -23.77
C ARG A 33 -5.27 -5.05 -23.10
N HIS A 34 -4.67 -5.86 -22.28
CA HIS A 34 -5.27 -7.10 -21.77
C HIS A 34 -5.41 -7.16 -20.26
N ASN A 35 -4.67 -6.36 -19.49
CA ASN A 35 -4.78 -6.30 -18.05
C ASN A 35 -5.66 -5.12 -17.60
N PRO A 36 -6.38 -5.27 -16.49
CA PRO A 36 -7.20 -4.19 -15.94
C PRO A 36 -6.33 -3.06 -15.39
N LEU A 37 -6.86 -1.84 -15.44
CA LEU A 37 -6.18 -0.64 -14.90
C LEU A 37 -5.82 -0.75 -13.41
N GLY A 38 -6.59 -1.51 -12.64
CA GLY A 38 -6.40 -1.70 -11.21
C GLY A 38 -5.44 -2.83 -10.82
N THR A 39 -4.66 -3.38 -11.74
CA THR A 39 -3.75 -4.52 -11.50
C THR A 39 -2.87 -4.30 -10.28
N ASP A 40 -2.28 -3.11 -10.14
CA ASP A 40 -1.39 -2.74 -9.05
C ASP A 40 -2.10 -2.53 -7.69
N THR A 41 -3.42 -2.43 -7.70
CA THR A 41 -4.26 -2.40 -6.49
C THR A 41 -4.75 -3.80 -6.15
N MET A 42 -5.16 -4.58 -7.16
CA MET A 42 -5.74 -5.91 -6.97
C MET A 42 -4.73 -6.91 -6.39
N ALA A 43 -3.45 -6.80 -6.76
CA ALA A 43 -2.41 -7.68 -6.24
C ALA A 43 -2.15 -7.46 -4.72
N PRO A 44 -1.89 -6.23 -4.22
CA PRO A 44 -1.85 -5.96 -2.79
C PRO A 44 -3.12 -6.38 -2.04
N ASP A 45 -4.30 -6.06 -2.57
CA ASP A 45 -5.56 -6.43 -1.93
C ASP A 45 -5.67 -7.94 -1.74
N ARG A 46 -5.32 -8.72 -2.76
CA ARG A 46 -5.35 -10.17 -2.66
C ARG A 46 -4.35 -10.71 -1.65
N ILE A 47 -3.15 -10.15 -1.59
CA ILE A 47 -2.14 -10.53 -0.59
C ILE A 47 -2.66 -10.22 0.81
N LEU A 48 -3.24 -9.03 1.03
CA LEU A 48 -3.78 -8.61 2.32
C LEU A 48 -4.95 -9.51 2.78
N GLU A 49 -5.83 -9.92 1.86
CA GLU A 49 -6.90 -10.88 2.16
C GLU A 49 -6.34 -12.23 2.62
N LEU A 50 -5.31 -12.75 1.96
CA LEU A 50 -4.68 -14.03 2.31
C LEU A 50 -3.96 -13.94 3.66
N LEU A 51 -3.28 -12.83 3.92
CA LEU A 51 -2.63 -12.56 5.19
C LEU A 51 -3.67 -12.50 6.33
N GLU A 52 -4.76 -11.78 6.16
CA GLU A 52 -5.79 -11.63 7.18
C GLU A 52 -6.45 -12.96 7.55
N ARG A 53 -6.67 -13.83 6.56
CA ARG A 53 -7.18 -15.18 6.80
C ARG A 53 -6.22 -16.08 7.59
N ARG A 54 -4.92 -15.83 7.47
CA ARG A 54 -3.89 -16.61 8.14
C ARG A 54 -3.65 -16.14 9.57
N ASP A 55 -3.63 -14.84 9.77
CA ASP A 55 -3.34 -14.23 11.07
C ASP A 55 -4.04 -12.85 11.15
N GLY A 56 -5.08 -12.75 11.95
CA GLY A 56 -5.87 -11.53 12.14
C GLY A 56 -5.32 -10.56 13.19
N THR A 57 -4.07 -10.69 13.64
CA THR A 57 -3.50 -9.90 14.75
C THR A 57 -3.07 -8.48 14.37
N TYR A 58 -3.16 -8.10 13.09
CA TYR A 58 -2.82 -6.76 12.60
C TYR A 58 -4.03 -6.02 12.02
N LEU A 59 -3.92 -4.70 11.97
CA LEU A 59 -4.92 -3.83 11.37
C LEU A 59 -4.55 -3.55 9.91
N VAL A 60 -5.46 -3.90 8.99
CA VAL A 60 -5.35 -3.58 7.58
C VAL A 60 -6.17 -2.34 7.29
N ALA A 61 -5.51 -1.24 6.92
CA ALA A 61 -6.16 -0.03 6.45
C ALA A 61 -6.68 -0.21 5.01
N PRO A 62 -7.67 0.57 4.56
CA PRO A 62 -8.09 0.56 3.16
C PRO A 62 -6.92 0.80 2.22
N THR A 63 -6.83 -0.01 1.15
CA THR A 63 -5.82 0.17 0.12
C THR A 63 -6.07 1.46 -0.66
N LEU A 64 -5.00 2.20 -0.96
CA LEU A 64 -5.05 3.36 -1.84
C LEU A 64 -5.00 2.89 -3.30
N PRO A 65 -6.07 3.13 -4.11
CA PRO A 65 -6.12 2.66 -5.49
C PRO A 65 -5.49 3.65 -6.49
N TYR A 66 -5.01 4.80 -6.03
CA TYR A 66 -4.34 5.81 -6.86
C TYR A 66 -2.92 6.03 -6.36
N GLY A 67 -1.96 5.99 -7.30
CA GLY A 67 -0.54 6.11 -7.04
C GLY A 67 0.10 7.27 -7.80
N ALA A 68 1.44 7.25 -7.86
CA ALA A 68 2.24 8.18 -8.65
C ALA A 68 2.63 7.51 -9.97
N THR A 69 1.85 7.76 -11.01
CA THR A 69 1.97 7.13 -12.33
C THR A 69 1.93 8.16 -13.47
N ASP A 70 2.69 9.26 -13.30
CA ASP A 70 2.67 10.41 -14.22
C ASP A 70 3.06 10.05 -15.66
N ASP A 71 3.93 9.05 -15.81
CA ASP A 71 4.42 8.62 -17.13
C ASP A 71 3.35 7.95 -18.01
N LEU A 72 2.21 7.52 -17.42
CA LEU A 72 1.16 6.78 -18.11
C LEU A 72 -0.15 7.57 -18.26
N VAL A 73 -0.20 8.84 -17.88
CA VAL A 73 -1.43 9.66 -17.92
C VAL A 73 -1.96 9.90 -19.34
N GLY A 74 -1.16 9.64 -20.38
CA GLY A 74 -1.58 9.66 -21.77
C GLY A 74 -2.57 8.55 -22.16
N TYR A 75 -2.72 7.53 -21.32
CA TYR A 75 -3.65 6.41 -21.57
C TYR A 75 -4.96 6.65 -20.80
N PRO A 76 -6.12 6.64 -21.49
CA PRO A 76 -7.43 6.84 -20.84
C PRO A 76 -7.66 5.87 -19.68
N GLY A 77 -8.11 6.40 -18.54
CA GLY A 77 -8.34 5.64 -17.32
C GLY A 77 -7.15 5.62 -16.35
N THR A 78 -5.96 6.03 -16.79
CA THR A 78 -4.83 6.26 -15.88
C THR A 78 -5.06 7.54 -15.09
N VAL A 79 -4.94 7.45 -13.76
CA VAL A 79 -5.11 8.58 -12.83
C VAL A 79 -3.92 8.64 -11.88
N SER A 80 -3.12 9.69 -11.99
CA SER A 80 -1.96 9.90 -11.12
C SER A 80 -2.24 10.96 -10.06
N LEU A 81 -1.79 10.71 -8.84
CA LEU A 81 -1.66 11.72 -7.78
C LEU A 81 -0.34 12.48 -7.87
N GLY A 82 0.60 11.99 -8.66
CA GLY A 82 1.98 12.43 -8.62
C GLY A 82 2.67 12.06 -7.30
N VAL A 83 3.99 12.24 -7.29
CA VAL A 83 4.79 11.89 -6.09
C VAL A 83 4.36 12.70 -4.88
N GLN A 84 4.17 14.01 -5.04
CA GLN A 84 3.81 14.89 -3.92
C GLN A 84 2.38 14.62 -3.43
N GLY A 85 1.40 14.48 -4.32
CA GLY A 85 0.02 14.20 -3.94
C GLY A 85 -0.12 12.88 -3.18
N LEU A 86 0.56 11.83 -3.63
CA LEU A 86 0.57 10.54 -2.92
C LEU A 86 1.24 10.68 -1.54
N TYR A 87 2.36 11.41 -1.45
CA TYR A 87 3.00 11.69 -0.17
C TYR A 87 2.05 12.43 0.79
N ASP A 88 1.35 13.46 0.34
CA ASP A 88 0.44 14.27 1.17
C ASP A 88 -0.72 13.42 1.71
N VAL A 89 -1.30 12.56 0.87
CA VAL A 89 -2.36 11.63 1.26
C VAL A 89 -1.86 10.65 2.31
N LEU A 90 -0.74 9.98 2.05
CA LEU A 90 -0.15 8.99 2.98
C LEU A 90 0.24 9.64 4.31
N SER A 91 0.86 10.82 4.28
CA SER A 91 1.25 11.57 5.47
C SER A 91 0.03 11.96 6.31
N SER A 92 -1.08 12.34 5.67
CA SER A 92 -2.33 12.65 6.38
C SER A 92 -2.90 11.41 7.07
N ILE A 93 -2.94 10.27 6.36
CA ILE A 93 -3.45 9.00 6.89
C ILE A 93 -2.59 8.51 8.07
N THR A 94 -1.27 8.44 7.87
CA THR A 94 -0.36 7.89 8.88
C THR A 94 -0.32 8.75 10.14
N ARG A 95 -0.36 10.08 10.01
CA ARG A 95 -0.42 11.01 11.14
C ARG A 95 -1.66 10.78 12.01
N GLN A 96 -2.83 10.55 11.39
CA GLN A 96 -4.04 10.21 12.12
C GLN A 96 -3.90 8.85 12.83
N LEU A 97 -3.36 7.84 12.16
CA LEU A 97 -3.16 6.52 12.75
C LEU A 97 -2.15 6.55 13.92
N VAL A 98 -1.09 7.36 13.80
CA VAL A 98 -0.13 7.60 14.90
C VAL A 98 -0.84 8.22 16.11
N SER A 99 -1.76 9.18 15.91
CA SER A 99 -2.52 9.80 17.01
C SER A 99 -3.44 8.81 17.74
N TYR A 100 -3.84 7.72 17.08
CA TYR A 100 -4.64 6.64 17.68
C TYR A 100 -3.81 5.54 18.35
N GLY A 101 -2.49 5.55 18.17
CA GLY A 101 -1.59 4.59 18.82
C GLY A 101 -0.79 3.70 17.86
N ALA A 102 -0.90 3.87 16.56
CA ALA A 102 -0.02 3.16 15.61
C ALA A 102 1.43 3.61 15.82
N ARG A 103 2.35 2.63 15.78
CA ARG A 103 3.81 2.86 15.89
C ARG A 103 4.60 2.04 14.88
N ARG A 104 3.98 1.06 14.26
CA ARG A 104 4.59 0.21 13.24
C ARG A 104 3.72 0.22 11.99
N PHE A 105 4.34 0.50 10.85
CA PHE A 105 3.68 0.58 9.55
C PHE A 105 4.34 -0.36 8.56
N VAL A 106 3.53 -1.08 7.81
CA VAL A 106 3.96 -1.83 6.62
C VAL A 106 3.18 -1.31 5.43
N PHE A 107 3.88 -0.74 4.46
CA PHE A 107 3.31 -0.37 3.18
C PHE A 107 3.49 -1.54 2.20
N LEU A 108 2.39 -2.19 1.83
CA LEU A 108 2.40 -3.21 0.78
C LEU A 108 2.21 -2.50 -0.56
N ASN A 109 3.34 -2.27 -1.23
CA ASN A 109 3.36 -1.49 -2.47
C ASN A 109 3.08 -2.36 -3.68
N GLY A 110 2.15 -1.92 -4.53
CA GLY A 110 1.76 -2.55 -5.78
C GLY A 110 2.41 -1.92 -7.02
N HIS A 111 2.88 -0.65 -6.93
CA HIS A 111 3.33 0.12 -8.09
C HIS A 111 4.73 0.73 -7.89
N GLY A 112 5.56 0.64 -8.94
CA GLY A 112 6.94 1.12 -8.91
C GLY A 112 7.08 2.63 -8.68
N GLY A 113 6.22 3.44 -9.27
CA GLY A 113 6.22 4.90 -9.13
C GLY A 113 5.96 5.41 -7.72
N ASN A 114 5.32 4.59 -6.87
CA ASN A 114 5.02 4.95 -5.48
C ASN A 114 6.25 4.98 -4.58
N VAL A 115 7.35 4.35 -4.98
CA VAL A 115 8.54 4.12 -4.10
C VAL A 115 9.07 5.43 -3.52
N LYS A 116 9.11 6.51 -4.30
CA LYS A 116 9.61 7.80 -3.84
C LYS A 116 8.73 8.38 -2.72
N SER A 117 7.42 8.41 -2.93
CA SER A 117 6.47 8.91 -1.91
C SER A 117 6.49 8.06 -0.65
N LEU A 118 6.55 6.73 -0.80
CA LEU A 118 6.65 5.79 0.32
C LEU A 118 7.95 5.96 1.11
N SER A 119 9.06 6.23 0.44
CA SER A 119 10.34 6.52 1.11
C SER A 119 10.24 7.79 1.94
N MET A 120 9.67 8.87 1.39
CA MET A 120 9.47 10.14 2.11
C MET A 120 8.62 9.95 3.36
N VAL A 121 7.46 9.30 3.23
CA VAL A 121 6.57 9.04 4.38
C VAL A 121 7.24 8.13 5.42
N SER A 122 8.02 7.15 4.98
CA SER A 122 8.75 6.27 5.91
C SER A 122 9.82 7.02 6.69
N MET A 123 10.50 7.99 6.07
CA MET A 123 11.45 8.85 6.77
C MET A 123 10.75 9.69 7.85
N ASP A 124 9.65 10.36 7.51
CA ASP A 124 8.88 11.16 8.47
C ASP A 124 8.36 10.32 9.65
N LEU A 125 7.91 9.10 9.37
CA LEU A 125 7.46 8.16 10.41
C LEU A 125 8.62 7.74 11.33
N ASN A 126 9.80 7.48 10.77
CA ASN A 126 10.98 7.12 11.55
C ASN A 126 11.45 8.30 12.41
N ASP A 127 11.42 9.52 11.88
CA ASP A 127 11.75 10.74 12.64
C ASP A 127 10.73 11.00 13.76
N ALA A 128 9.49 10.57 13.58
CA ALA A 128 8.44 10.60 14.61
C ALA A 128 8.50 9.41 15.60
N GLY A 129 9.55 8.59 15.57
CA GLY A 129 9.75 7.45 16.46
C GLY A 129 8.89 6.21 16.12
N CYS A 130 8.37 6.12 14.91
CA CYS A 130 7.66 4.95 14.41
C CYS A 130 8.59 4.07 13.57
N LEU A 131 8.26 2.79 13.43
CA LEU A 131 8.91 1.90 12.47
C LEU A 131 8.08 1.84 11.19
N ALA A 132 8.70 2.08 10.04
CA ALA A 132 8.06 1.95 8.73
C ALA A 132 8.86 1.01 7.82
N ALA A 133 8.16 0.10 7.14
CA ALA A 133 8.71 -0.81 6.15
C ALA A 133 7.90 -0.74 4.84
N VAL A 134 8.60 -0.77 3.70
CA VAL A 134 8.00 -0.82 2.37
C VAL A 134 8.27 -2.20 1.77
N VAL A 135 7.22 -2.93 1.46
CA VAL A 135 7.29 -4.24 0.81
C VAL A 135 6.82 -4.08 -0.64
N ASN A 136 7.76 -4.12 -1.56
CA ASN A 136 7.46 -4.18 -3.00
C ASN A 136 7.20 -5.66 -3.35
N TRP A 137 5.93 -6.06 -3.46
CA TRP A 137 5.57 -7.48 -3.58
C TRP A 137 6.25 -8.18 -4.77
N TRP A 138 6.42 -7.49 -5.90
CA TRP A 138 7.08 -8.03 -7.09
C TRP A 138 8.59 -8.29 -6.93
N LYS A 139 9.23 -7.76 -5.89
CA LYS A 139 10.61 -8.09 -5.54
C LYS A 139 10.73 -9.32 -4.67
N VAL A 140 9.64 -9.67 -3.98
CA VAL A 140 9.57 -10.85 -3.10
C VAL A 140 9.08 -12.08 -3.86
N ALA A 141 8.07 -11.92 -4.70
CA ALA A 141 7.46 -13.03 -5.42
C ALA A 141 8.44 -13.86 -6.27
N PRO A 142 9.39 -13.28 -7.03
CA PRO A 142 10.36 -14.06 -7.79
C PRO A 142 11.34 -14.87 -6.94
N GLN A 143 11.57 -14.46 -5.69
CA GLN A 143 12.39 -15.22 -4.75
C GLN A 143 11.70 -16.52 -4.30
N LEU A 144 10.35 -16.50 -4.29
CA LEU A 144 9.53 -17.67 -3.95
C LEU A 144 9.30 -18.57 -5.17
N ASN A 145 9.16 -17.99 -6.35
CA ASN A 145 8.98 -18.71 -7.61
C ASN A 145 9.55 -17.88 -8.77
N PRO A 146 10.69 -18.30 -9.37
CA PRO A 146 11.33 -17.57 -10.48
C PRO A 146 10.43 -17.36 -11.72
N ALA A 147 9.41 -18.20 -11.92
CA ALA A 147 8.45 -18.04 -13.01
C ALA A 147 7.52 -16.81 -12.83
N TRP A 148 7.49 -16.22 -11.66
CA TRP A 148 6.76 -14.96 -11.37
C TRP A 148 7.62 -13.71 -11.59
N GLY A 149 8.79 -13.87 -12.22
CA GLY A 149 9.66 -12.77 -12.60
C GLY A 149 9.11 -12.07 -13.84
N GLY A 150 8.77 -10.83 -13.69
CA GLY A 150 8.40 -9.93 -14.75
C GLY A 150 8.19 -8.55 -14.17
N GLY A 151 8.77 -7.53 -14.77
CA GLY A 151 8.47 -6.15 -14.44
C GLY A 151 7.18 -5.71 -15.13
N HIS A 152 6.85 -4.44 -14.99
CA HIS A 152 5.74 -3.78 -15.69
C HIS A 152 5.74 -4.06 -17.21
N GLY A 153 6.95 -4.08 -17.84
CA GLY A 153 7.12 -4.42 -19.24
C GLY A 153 6.75 -5.86 -19.63
N GLY A 154 6.66 -6.79 -18.68
CA GLY A 154 6.18 -8.15 -18.95
C GLY A 154 4.67 -8.26 -19.06
N ALA A 155 3.93 -7.20 -18.68
CA ALA A 155 2.47 -7.10 -18.79
C ALA A 155 2.04 -6.38 -20.09
N MET A 156 2.95 -5.76 -20.80
CA MET A 156 2.73 -5.09 -22.09
C MET A 156 3.08 -6.01 -23.25
#